data_df37d115a94a37a95447f6fc6f79ca46
#
_entry.id   df37d115a94a37a95447f6fc6f79ca46
#
_cell.length_a   1.000
_cell.length_b   1.000
_cell.length_c   1.000
_cell.angle_alpha   90.00
_cell.angle_beta   90.00
_cell.angle_gamma   90.00
#
_symmetry.space_group_name_H-M   'P 1'
#
loop_
_entity.id
_entity.type
_entity.pdbx_description
1 polymer ?
#
loop_
_entity_poly.entity_id
_entity_poly.type
_entity_poly.pdbx_seq_one_letter_code
_entity_poly.pdbx_strand_id
1 'polypeptide(L)'
;MRKKQSLLASVAVTFLLICLAVFFLYQRTLSQVSEGVNAMQSQMVTMFNDNELMAEAAGVRYQQISRHYLCGDADVFEPRGDAWGINADPKNIDKQHGALITRSPERSARCIYVAAEYIRDKVRALNPEQHDIHRYIIARDGRWFYWFTPADSVPFSFETSQMANDPRQFFHEPEMFYDRVLQKSMRKKSLSSTTFYADKITGDKAYSVVSYIYDLSEGEPSNHIIGYLAYDLSRVELQRILNQAFNQQVPSGLILGYQSRETGEVLCIVGNCRWLDSYRIHTVSSRYEIKYALPVWLFIAHNPYALTILAMAPVLLLLLFLLIRYHLNHADLRFYRDPLTGCFTRNIFALIQERGLPFMTVILFDCNKFKAINDNYGHQAGDRALQAISQCMLNDVRANGDWVIRSGGDEFVVLLSRTDIAHAHMVAERIAAKIAVFPFSPQGQQVPLSVSWGVAPCVTTLDAAIQQADEEMYQMKNRRGERR
;
A
#
# COMPACT_ATOMS: atom_id res chain seq x y z
N MET A 1 -20.62 -17.44 27.53
CA MET A 1 -19.62 -17.98 26.57
C MET A 1 -19.71 -17.37 25.18
N ARG A 2 -20.86 -17.40 24.50
CA ARG A 2 -21.03 -16.93 23.10
C ARG A 2 -20.64 -15.47 22.82
N LYS A 3 -20.94 -14.52 23.76
CA LYS A 3 -20.53 -13.10 23.62
C LYS A 3 -19.02 -12.93 23.59
N LYS A 4 -18.27 -13.70 24.39
CA LYS A 4 -16.79 -13.66 24.39
C LYS A 4 -16.23 -14.27 23.10
N GLN A 5 -16.82 -15.33 22.58
CA GLN A 5 -16.39 -15.97 21.34
C GLN A 5 -16.64 -15.07 20.11
N SER A 6 -17.81 -14.40 20.02
CA SER A 6 -18.06 -13.45 18.93
C SER A 6 -17.13 -12.25 18.96
N LEU A 7 -16.81 -11.73 20.13
CA LEU A 7 -15.85 -10.63 20.28
C LEU A 7 -14.44 -11.04 19.86
N LEU A 8 -13.97 -12.20 20.34
CA LEU A 8 -12.63 -12.70 19.97
C LEU A 8 -12.52 -12.95 18.46
N ALA A 9 -13.54 -13.56 17.85
CA ALA A 9 -13.57 -13.77 16.41
C ALA A 9 -13.56 -12.45 15.64
N SER A 10 -14.36 -11.45 16.05
CA SER A 10 -14.37 -10.12 15.43
C SER A 10 -13.02 -9.44 15.52
N VAL A 11 -12.37 -9.47 16.69
CA VAL A 11 -11.03 -8.89 16.90
C VAL A 11 -10.00 -9.56 15.97
N ALA A 12 -9.98 -10.90 15.94
CA ALA A 12 -9.03 -11.64 15.12
C ALA A 12 -9.21 -11.35 13.62
N VAL A 13 -10.46 -11.35 13.12
CA VAL A 13 -10.76 -11.05 11.71
C VAL A 13 -10.43 -9.59 11.37
N THR A 14 -10.81 -8.63 12.22
CA THR A 14 -10.50 -7.22 12.01
C THR A 14 -9.00 -6.98 11.96
N PHE A 15 -8.26 -7.57 12.91
CA PHE A 15 -6.80 -7.46 12.96
C PHE A 15 -6.17 -8.03 11.68
N LEU A 16 -6.59 -9.21 11.24
CA LEU A 16 -6.10 -9.84 10.00
C LEU A 16 -6.36 -8.97 8.78
N LEU A 17 -7.57 -8.42 8.63
CA LEU A 17 -7.94 -7.57 7.49
C LEU A 17 -7.12 -6.29 7.45
N ILE A 18 -6.88 -5.65 8.59
CA ILE A 18 -6.05 -4.46 8.70
C ILE A 18 -4.60 -4.77 8.35
N CYS A 19 -4.03 -5.85 8.90
CA CYS A 19 -2.67 -6.28 8.58
C CYS A 19 -2.51 -6.55 7.08
N LEU A 20 -3.46 -7.23 6.45
CA LEU A 20 -3.44 -7.49 5.01
C LEU A 20 -3.55 -6.20 4.20
N ALA A 21 -4.46 -5.30 4.54
CA ALA A 21 -4.62 -4.02 3.84
C ALA A 21 -3.37 -3.15 3.92
N VAL A 22 -2.78 -3.02 5.12
CA VAL A 22 -1.52 -2.27 5.32
C VAL A 22 -0.36 -2.96 4.60
N PHE A 23 -0.29 -4.29 4.63
CA PHE A 23 0.74 -5.06 3.92
C PHE A 23 0.67 -4.84 2.41
N PHE A 24 -0.50 -4.94 1.78
CA PHE A 24 -0.65 -4.70 0.34
C PHE A 24 -0.33 -3.25 -0.04
N LEU A 25 -0.76 -2.28 0.77
CA LEU A 25 -0.44 -0.87 0.57
C LEU A 25 1.08 -0.63 0.66
N TYR A 26 1.74 -1.23 1.66
CA TYR A 26 3.19 -1.17 1.83
C TYR A 26 3.93 -1.79 0.64
N GLN A 27 3.55 -2.98 0.19
CA GLN A 27 4.17 -3.64 -0.96
C GLN A 27 4.03 -2.82 -2.25
N ARG A 28 2.85 -2.24 -2.48
CA ARG A 28 2.61 -1.34 -3.61
C ARG A 28 3.54 -0.12 -3.55
N THR A 29 3.62 0.53 -2.40
CA THR A 29 4.50 1.70 -2.22
C THR A 29 5.98 1.31 -2.39
N LEU A 30 6.38 0.14 -1.89
CA LEU A 30 7.73 -0.36 -2.05
C LEU A 30 8.10 -0.63 -3.53
N SER A 31 7.15 -1.12 -4.33
CA SER A 31 7.32 -1.25 -5.80
C SER A 31 7.52 0.12 -6.45
N GLN A 32 6.68 1.10 -6.10
CA GLN A 32 6.82 2.48 -6.59
C GLN A 32 8.17 3.09 -6.22
N VAL A 33 8.65 2.85 -4.99
CA VAL A 33 9.99 3.29 -4.57
C VAL A 33 11.08 2.65 -5.42
N SER A 34 10.99 1.34 -5.66
CA SER A 34 11.97 0.64 -6.51
C SER A 34 11.98 1.19 -7.95
N GLU A 35 10.81 1.41 -8.53
CA GLU A 35 10.68 2.00 -9.87
C GLU A 35 11.23 3.42 -9.95
N GLY A 36 10.91 4.27 -8.96
CA GLY A 36 11.43 5.64 -8.90
C GLY A 36 12.95 5.69 -8.71
N VAL A 37 13.52 4.82 -7.88
CA VAL A 37 14.98 4.72 -7.71
C VAL A 37 15.67 4.23 -8.98
N ASN A 38 15.08 3.27 -9.71
CA ASN A 38 15.58 2.83 -11.01
C ASN A 38 15.54 3.97 -12.05
N ALA A 39 14.45 4.74 -12.06
CA ALA A 39 14.33 5.91 -12.94
C ALA A 39 15.38 6.98 -12.61
N MET A 40 15.60 7.27 -11.31
CA MET A 40 16.65 8.17 -10.85
C MET A 40 18.04 7.69 -11.31
N GLN A 41 18.35 6.41 -11.12
CA GLN A 41 19.60 5.83 -11.59
C GLN A 41 19.78 5.96 -13.10
N SER A 42 18.75 5.63 -13.87
CA SER A 42 18.76 5.74 -15.35
C SER A 42 18.99 7.19 -15.79
N GLN A 43 18.32 8.14 -15.16
CA GLN A 43 18.48 9.56 -15.45
C GLN A 43 19.91 10.03 -15.14
N MET A 44 20.50 9.62 -13.99
CA MET A 44 21.89 9.93 -13.66
C MET A 44 22.88 9.35 -14.68
N VAL A 45 22.69 8.09 -15.11
CA VAL A 45 23.53 7.47 -16.13
C VAL A 45 23.44 8.22 -17.47
N THR A 46 22.24 8.66 -17.86
CA THR A 46 22.06 9.49 -19.05
C THR A 46 22.83 10.81 -18.93
N MET A 47 22.69 11.51 -17.81
CA MET A 47 23.42 12.76 -17.54
C MET A 47 24.95 12.57 -17.60
N PHE A 48 25.46 11.43 -17.13
CA PHE A 48 26.89 11.12 -17.20
C PHE A 48 27.34 10.89 -18.65
N ASN A 49 26.53 10.16 -19.42
CA ASN A 49 26.81 9.95 -20.84
C ASN A 49 26.76 11.26 -21.64
N ASP A 50 25.79 12.13 -21.33
CA ASP A 50 25.69 13.45 -21.96
C ASP A 50 26.93 14.30 -21.65
N ASN A 51 27.41 14.26 -20.42
CA ASN A 51 28.64 14.98 -20.04
C ASN A 51 29.86 14.48 -20.83
N GLU A 52 29.98 13.15 -21.03
CA GLU A 52 31.05 12.57 -21.83
C GLU A 52 30.96 12.99 -23.31
N LEU A 53 29.76 12.93 -23.92
CA LEU A 53 29.53 13.39 -25.29
C LEU A 53 29.83 14.87 -25.47
N MET A 54 29.47 15.71 -24.50
CA MET A 54 29.81 17.13 -24.51
C MET A 54 31.32 17.36 -24.44
N ALA A 55 32.03 16.61 -23.62
CA ALA A 55 33.50 16.71 -23.53
C ALA A 55 34.19 16.31 -24.84
N GLU A 56 33.74 15.21 -25.46
CA GLU A 56 34.22 14.77 -26.77
C GLU A 56 33.98 15.85 -27.84
N ALA A 57 32.74 16.39 -27.90
CA ALA A 57 32.37 17.43 -28.84
C ALA A 57 33.18 18.73 -28.64
N ALA A 58 33.48 19.08 -27.36
CA ALA A 58 34.34 20.20 -27.04
C ALA A 58 35.76 19.99 -27.56
N GLY A 59 36.31 18.81 -27.42
CA GLY A 59 37.65 18.42 -27.90
C GLY A 59 37.71 18.50 -29.45
N VAL A 60 36.75 17.90 -30.13
CA VAL A 60 36.67 17.95 -31.60
C VAL A 60 36.55 19.40 -32.08
N ARG A 61 35.71 20.22 -31.46
CA ARG A 61 35.56 21.62 -31.84
C ARG A 61 36.79 22.44 -31.54
N TYR A 62 37.42 22.23 -30.39
CA TYR A 62 38.71 22.86 -30.05
C TYR A 62 39.76 22.58 -31.12
N GLN A 63 39.95 21.33 -31.53
CA GLN A 63 40.89 20.93 -32.59
C GLN A 63 40.60 21.66 -33.90
N GLN A 64 39.30 21.69 -34.35
CA GLN A 64 38.95 22.37 -35.59
C GLN A 64 39.33 23.83 -35.61
N ILE A 65 38.95 24.59 -34.54
CA ILE A 65 39.19 26.03 -34.47
C ILE A 65 40.68 26.37 -34.21
N SER A 66 41.37 25.55 -33.43
CA SER A 66 42.80 25.73 -33.12
C SER A 66 43.68 25.56 -34.34
N ARG A 67 43.44 24.54 -35.17
CA ARG A 67 44.17 24.28 -36.42
C ARG A 67 44.01 25.35 -37.46
N HIS A 68 42.78 25.88 -37.59
CA HIS A 68 42.44 26.87 -38.63
C HIS A 68 42.59 28.32 -38.14
N TYR A 69 43.17 28.58 -36.98
CA TYR A 69 43.33 29.90 -36.38
C TYR A 69 42.01 30.68 -36.21
N LEU A 70 40.89 29.98 -36.02
CA LEU A 70 39.54 30.55 -35.94
C LEU A 70 39.12 30.94 -34.53
N CYS A 71 40.03 30.95 -33.54
CA CYS A 71 39.69 31.31 -32.18
C CYS A 71 39.49 32.83 -31.95
N GLY A 72 39.88 33.67 -32.91
CA GLY A 72 39.90 35.13 -32.76
C GLY A 72 41.15 35.61 -31.97
N ASP A 73 41.25 36.92 -31.82
CA ASP A 73 42.37 37.56 -31.17
C ASP A 73 42.25 37.56 -29.63
N ALA A 74 43.39 37.72 -28.92
CA ALA A 74 43.47 37.77 -27.47
C ALA A 74 42.90 39.09 -26.90
N ASP A 75 42.58 40.08 -27.70
CA ASP A 75 42.14 41.41 -27.29
C ASP A 75 40.76 41.43 -26.61
N VAL A 76 40.04 40.29 -26.57
CA VAL A 76 38.77 40.12 -25.87
C VAL A 76 38.86 39.79 -24.39
N PHE A 77 40.09 39.61 -23.87
CA PHE A 77 40.32 39.38 -22.45
C PHE A 77 40.33 40.69 -21.70
N GLU A 78 39.49 40.78 -20.67
CA GLU A 78 39.45 41.90 -19.73
C GLU A 78 40.25 41.61 -18.46
N PRO A 79 41.04 42.60 -17.94
CA PRO A 79 41.74 42.44 -16.69
C PRO A 79 40.77 42.26 -15.53
N ARG A 80 41.07 41.31 -14.62
CA ARG A 80 40.26 41.02 -13.44
C ARG A 80 41.19 40.71 -12.24
N GLY A 81 41.62 41.74 -11.52
CA GLY A 81 42.59 41.58 -10.44
C GLY A 81 43.89 40.98 -10.91
N ASP A 82 44.23 39.79 -10.43
CA ASP A 82 45.42 39.01 -10.80
C ASP A 82 45.17 38.01 -11.94
N ALA A 83 44.00 38.08 -12.56
CA ALA A 83 43.57 37.22 -13.65
C ALA A 83 42.98 38.01 -14.83
N TRP A 84 42.63 37.28 -15.87
CA TRP A 84 41.99 37.80 -17.06
C TRP A 84 40.65 37.07 -17.29
N GLY A 85 39.66 37.72 -17.86
CA GLY A 85 38.33 37.12 -18.09
C GLY A 85 37.74 37.44 -19.47
N ILE A 86 36.82 36.57 -19.89
CA ILE A 86 35.83 36.82 -20.96
C ILE A 86 34.47 36.66 -20.32
N ASN A 87 33.62 37.69 -20.45
CA ASN A 87 32.30 37.71 -19.80
C ASN A 87 32.38 37.40 -18.26
N ALA A 88 33.41 37.90 -17.60
CA ALA A 88 33.68 37.53 -16.22
C ALA A 88 33.60 38.71 -15.23
N ASP A 89 33.18 39.91 -15.67
CA ASP A 89 32.90 41.03 -14.78
C ASP A 89 31.58 40.84 -14.04
N PRO A 90 31.59 40.69 -12.68
CA PRO A 90 30.38 40.50 -11.88
C PRO A 90 29.31 41.59 -12.08
N LYS A 91 29.71 42.77 -12.52
CA LYS A 91 28.79 43.90 -12.74
C LYS A 91 28.13 43.88 -14.10
N ASN A 92 28.74 43.20 -15.10
CA ASN A 92 28.32 43.23 -16.48
C ASN A 92 28.28 41.82 -17.11
N ILE A 93 27.96 40.80 -16.35
CA ILE A 93 27.87 39.45 -16.90
C ILE A 93 26.69 39.31 -17.84
N ASP A 94 26.98 38.94 -19.11
CA ASP A 94 25.96 38.51 -20.02
C ASP A 94 25.57 37.05 -19.75
N LYS A 95 24.35 36.85 -19.28
CA LYS A 95 23.78 35.52 -18.96
C LYS A 95 23.50 34.66 -20.22
N GLN A 96 23.57 35.24 -21.39
CA GLN A 96 23.42 34.49 -22.64
C GLN A 96 24.70 33.76 -23.04
N HIS A 97 25.85 34.14 -22.51
CA HIS A 97 27.15 33.53 -22.76
C HIS A 97 27.75 32.94 -21.50
N GLY A 98 28.65 31.96 -21.67
CA GLY A 98 29.44 31.45 -20.55
C GLY A 98 30.53 32.44 -20.14
N ALA A 99 31.14 32.20 -19.01
CA ALA A 99 32.24 33.03 -18.50
C ALA A 99 33.55 32.23 -18.44
N LEU A 100 34.66 32.83 -18.86
CA LEU A 100 35.98 32.24 -18.74
C LEU A 100 36.86 33.14 -17.90
N ILE A 101 37.64 32.55 -16.98
CA ILE A 101 38.71 33.21 -16.23
C ILE A 101 40.01 32.46 -16.50
N THR A 102 41.10 33.18 -16.70
CA THR A 102 42.40 32.61 -16.97
C THR A 102 43.53 33.39 -16.25
N ARG A 103 44.59 32.67 -15.88
CA ARG A 103 45.78 33.29 -15.30
C ARG A 103 46.59 34.14 -16.31
N SER A 104 46.48 33.80 -17.61
CA SER A 104 47.12 34.52 -18.70
C SER A 104 46.20 34.54 -19.93
N PRO A 105 46.19 35.64 -20.71
CA PRO A 105 45.36 35.79 -21.89
C PRO A 105 45.95 35.02 -23.09
N GLU A 106 45.99 33.68 -22.95
CA GLU A 106 46.57 32.80 -23.96
C GLU A 106 45.53 32.41 -25.03
N ARG A 107 46.00 32.14 -26.22
CA ARG A 107 45.20 31.68 -27.35
C ARG A 107 44.48 30.36 -27.04
N SER A 108 45.11 29.45 -26.32
CA SER A 108 44.52 28.16 -25.85
C SER A 108 43.27 28.38 -25.05
N ALA A 109 43.27 29.34 -24.10
CA ALA A 109 42.10 29.72 -23.30
C ALA A 109 40.99 30.33 -24.18
N ARG A 110 41.33 31.12 -25.21
CA ARG A 110 40.36 31.65 -26.15
C ARG A 110 39.72 30.55 -27.00
N CYS A 111 40.54 29.61 -27.51
CA CYS A 111 40.02 28.48 -28.29
C CYS A 111 39.05 27.62 -27.50
N ILE A 112 39.34 27.32 -26.23
CA ILE A 112 38.41 26.55 -25.40
C ILE A 112 37.12 27.32 -25.09
N TYR A 113 37.19 28.66 -24.89
CA TYR A 113 36.01 29.48 -24.74
C TYR A 113 35.07 29.34 -25.96
N VAL A 114 35.60 29.52 -27.20
CA VAL A 114 34.80 29.38 -28.42
C VAL A 114 34.26 27.97 -28.61
N ALA A 115 35.04 26.95 -28.27
CA ALA A 115 34.58 25.56 -28.32
C ALA A 115 33.47 25.29 -27.32
N ALA A 116 33.61 25.78 -26.11
CA ALA A 116 32.62 25.60 -25.03
C ALA A 116 31.30 26.34 -25.35
N GLU A 117 31.36 27.58 -25.86
CA GLU A 117 30.20 28.33 -26.30
C GLU A 117 29.41 27.57 -27.38
N TYR A 118 30.12 27.01 -28.38
CA TYR A 118 29.47 26.18 -29.40
C TYR A 118 28.69 25.00 -28.83
N ILE A 119 29.28 24.27 -27.84
CA ILE A 119 28.61 23.15 -27.19
C ILE A 119 27.42 23.63 -26.37
N ARG A 120 27.60 24.70 -25.59
CA ARG A 120 26.57 25.32 -24.78
C ARG A 120 25.32 25.69 -25.59
N ASP A 121 25.52 26.36 -26.75
CA ASP A 121 24.43 26.75 -27.63
C ASP A 121 23.70 25.53 -28.20
N LYS A 122 24.42 24.46 -28.55
CA LYS A 122 23.83 23.21 -29.02
C LYS A 122 22.99 22.54 -27.94
N VAL A 123 23.49 22.46 -26.70
CA VAL A 123 22.76 21.87 -25.56
C VAL A 123 21.50 22.67 -25.26
N ARG A 124 21.57 24.01 -25.25
CA ARG A 124 20.41 24.88 -25.05
C ARG A 124 19.34 24.71 -26.14
N ALA A 125 19.76 24.54 -27.38
CA ALA A 125 18.83 24.32 -28.49
C ALA A 125 18.10 22.97 -28.37
N LEU A 126 18.74 21.94 -27.80
CA LEU A 126 18.16 20.61 -27.62
C LEU A 126 17.32 20.51 -26.37
N ASN A 127 17.71 21.18 -25.28
CA ASN A 127 17.06 21.14 -23.98
C ASN A 127 16.93 22.55 -23.37
N PRO A 128 15.94 23.36 -23.81
CA PRO A 128 15.77 24.74 -23.35
C PRO A 128 15.51 24.89 -21.83
N GLU A 129 14.96 23.85 -21.23
CA GLU A 129 14.61 23.85 -19.79
C GLU A 129 15.77 23.40 -18.88
N GLN A 130 16.83 22.85 -19.45
CA GLN A 130 17.98 22.37 -18.70
C GLN A 130 18.94 23.53 -18.43
N HIS A 131 18.83 24.12 -17.25
CA HIS A 131 19.82 25.10 -16.79
C HIS A 131 21.09 24.37 -16.34
N ASP A 132 22.16 24.46 -17.15
CA ASP A 132 23.48 23.88 -16.84
C ASP A 132 24.24 24.70 -15.77
N ILE A 133 23.57 24.98 -14.65
CA ILE A 133 24.09 25.84 -13.57
C ILE A 133 25.34 25.23 -12.93
N HIS A 134 25.51 23.91 -13.00
CA HIS A 134 26.54 23.18 -12.29
C HIS A 134 27.61 22.57 -13.21
N ARG A 135 27.68 23.00 -14.50
CA ARG A 135 28.73 22.55 -15.40
C ARG A 135 29.81 23.58 -15.58
N TYR A 136 31.03 23.11 -15.63
CA TYR A 136 32.21 23.95 -15.87
C TYR A 136 33.31 23.15 -16.56
N ILE A 137 34.26 23.86 -17.19
CA ILE A 137 35.44 23.27 -17.73
C ILE A 137 36.65 23.88 -17.01
N ILE A 138 37.58 23.05 -16.59
CA ILE A 138 38.86 23.49 -16.00
C ILE A 138 40.04 22.95 -16.80
N ALA A 139 41.06 23.79 -17.00
CA ALA A 139 42.30 23.35 -17.62
C ALA A 139 42.95 22.22 -16.85
N ARG A 140 43.61 21.27 -17.53
CA ARG A 140 44.37 20.17 -16.90
C ARG A 140 45.45 20.68 -15.96
N ASP A 141 46.02 21.86 -16.26
CA ASP A 141 47.05 22.52 -15.47
C ASP A 141 46.52 23.63 -14.57
N GLY A 142 45.22 23.79 -14.48
CA GLY A 142 44.57 24.80 -13.65
C GLY A 142 44.71 26.23 -14.12
N ARG A 143 45.18 26.48 -15.34
CA ARG A 143 45.45 27.84 -15.81
C ARG A 143 44.18 28.63 -16.18
N TRP A 144 43.09 27.98 -16.61
CA TRP A 144 41.83 28.61 -16.95
C TRP A 144 40.64 27.79 -16.44
N PHE A 145 39.52 28.50 -16.29
CA PHE A 145 38.24 27.97 -15.83
C PHE A 145 37.12 28.59 -16.64
N TYR A 146 36.18 27.76 -17.13
CA TYR A 146 35.04 28.20 -17.89
C TYR A 146 33.75 27.70 -17.24
N TRP A 147 32.75 28.59 -17.04
CA TRP A 147 31.41 28.27 -16.60
C TRP A 147 30.42 28.34 -17.76
N PHE A 148 29.57 27.35 -17.86
CA PHE A 148 28.46 27.34 -18.82
C PHE A 148 27.37 28.34 -18.47
N THR A 149 27.08 28.55 -17.19
CA THR A 149 26.07 29.49 -16.69
C THR A 149 26.68 30.33 -15.58
N PRO A 150 27.21 31.51 -15.87
CA PRO A 150 27.82 32.34 -14.88
C PRO A 150 26.76 32.88 -13.91
N ALA A 151 27.04 32.78 -12.59
CA ALA A 151 26.18 33.33 -11.55
C ALA A 151 26.62 34.75 -11.19
N ASP A 152 25.67 35.57 -10.74
CA ASP A 152 25.89 37.00 -10.43
C ASP A 152 26.93 37.23 -9.29
N SER A 153 27.36 36.19 -8.59
CA SER A 153 28.15 36.34 -7.37
C SER A 153 29.18 35.26 -7.10
N VAL A 154 29.76 34.60 -8.12
CA VAL A 154 30.73 33.53 -7.88
C VAL A 154 32.15 34.11 -7.68
N PRO A 155 32.64 34.15 -6.46
CA PRO A 155 34.02 34.52 -6.16
C PRO A 155 34.92 33.33 -6.48
N PHE A 156 35.18 33.08 -7.77
CA PHE A 156 36.23 32.12 -8.13
C PHE A 156 37.61 32.82 -7.97
N SER A 157 38.48 32.16 -7.24
CA SER A 157 39.90 32.55 -7.10
C SER A 157 40.78 31.35 -7.36
N PHE A 158 41.80 31.53 -8.20
CA PHE A 158 42.82 30.54 -8.43
C PHE A 158 43.62 30.21 -7.15
N GLU A 159 43.82 31.20 -6.27
CA GLU A 159 44.58 31.02 -5.04
C GLU A 159 43.88 30.13 -4.02
N THR A 160 42.55 30.25 -3.90
CA THR A 160 41.76 29.53 -2.90
C THR A 160 41.11 28.26 -3.42
N SER A 161 41.15 28.00 -4.73
CA SER A 161 40.54 26.81 -5.32
C SER A 161 41.54 25.64 -5.32
N GLN A 162 41.26 24.62 -4.53
CA GLN A 162 42.05 23.37 -4.55
C GLN A 162 41.96 22.70 -5.94
N MET A 163 40.82 22.74 -6.56
CA MET A 163 40.57 22.24 -7.91
C MET A 163 41.43 22.93 -8.97
N ALA A 164 41.64 24.26 -8.86
CA ALA A 164 42.47 25.03 -9.79
C ALA A 164 43.96 24.91 -9.53
N ASN A 165 44.38 24.60 -8.30
CA ASN A 165 45.76 24.46 -7.94
C ASN A 165 46.34 23.07 -8.22
N ASP A 166 45.50 22.01 -8.05
CA ASP A 166 45.90 20.64 -8.35
C ASP A 166 44.72 19.87 -8.96
N PRO A 167 44.33 20.15 -10.22
CA PRO A 167 43.18 19.52 -10.87
C PRO A 167 43.33 18.00 -10.98
N ARG A 168 44.54 17.50 -11.16
CA ARG A 168 44.79 16.05 -11.34
C ARG A 168 44.48 15.26 -10.07
N GLN A 169 44.92 15.73 -8.91
CA GLN A 169 44.57 15.11 -7.65
C GLN A 169 43.13 15.32 -7.27
N PHE A 170 42.60 16.53 -7.48
CA PHE A 170 41.20 16.82 -7.17
C PHE A 170 40.25 15.93 -7.95
N PHE A 171 40.48 15.73 -9.25
CA PHE A 171 39.66 14.85 -10.07
C PHE A 171 40.07 13.38 -10.05
N HIS A 172 41.03 13.01 -9.18
CA HIS A 172 41.55 11.65 -9.06
C HIS A 172 42.03 11.07 -10.40
N GLU A 173 42.79 11.86 -11.16
CA GLU A 173 43.41 11.39 -12.38
C GLU A 173 44.47 10.33 -12.05
N PRO A 174 44.32 9.06 -12.51
CA PRO A 174 45.29 8.03 -12.24
C PRO A 174 46.63 8.35 -12.96
N GLU A 175 47.78 8.09 -12.31
CA GLU A 175 49.10 8.28 -12.92
C GLU A 175 49.28 7.50 -14.23
N MET A 176 48.61 6.32 -14.32
CA MET A 176 48.61 5.43 -15.50
C MET A 176 47.27 5.45 -16.24
N PHE A 177 46.54 6.57 -16.15
CA PHE A 177 45.21 6.69 -16.78
C PHE A 177 45.25 6.33 -18.26
N TYR A 178 46.32 6.68 -18.91
CA TYR A 178 46.50 6.51 -20.34
C TYR A 178 46.68 5.07 -20.80
N ASP A 179 47.50 4.30 -20.15
CA ASP A 179 47.63 2.87 -20.50
C ASP A 179 46.35 2.10 -20.33
N ARG A 180 45.50 2.49 -19.38
CA ARG A 180 44.18 1.88 -19.17
C ARG A 180 43.14 2.35 -20.19
N VAL A 181 43.19 3.58 -20.62
CA VAL A 181 42.23 4.12 -21.62
C VAL A 181 42.54 3.56 -23.01
N LEU A 182 43.83 3.49 -23.38
CA LEU A 182 44.24 2.89 -24.65
C LEU A 182 44.13 1.37 -24.69
N GLN A 183 44.54 0.66 -23.64
CA GLN A 183 44.49 -0.80 -23.62
C GLN A 183 43.07 -1.37 -23.47
N LYS A 184 42.16 -0.65 -22.85
CA LYS A 184 40.74 -1.00 -22.77
C LYS A 184 39.92 -0.34 -23.83
N SER A 185 40.56 0.41 -24.73
CA SER A 185 40.01 1.00 -25.95
C SER A 185 38.53 1.28 -25.96
N MET A 186 38.14 2.44 -26.31
CA MET A 186 36.85 2.77 -26.99
C MET A 186 35.56 2.06 -26.53
N ARG A 187 35.62 1.04 -25.69
CA ARG A 187 34.45 0.25 -25.25
C ARG A 187 34.05 0.40 -23.77
N LYS A 188 34.84 1.03 -22.93
CA LYS A 188 34.47 1.34 -21.54
C LYS A 188 34.74 2.79 -21.23
N LYS A 189 33.69 3.57 -21.28
CA LYS A 189 33.60 4.94 -20.81
C LYS A 189 34.21 5.10 -19.44
N SER A 190 35.27 5.89 -19.35
CA SER A 190 35.97 6.16 -18.08
C SER A 190 35.34 7.38 -17.42
N LEU A 191 34.22 7.18 -16.75
CA LEU A 191 33.68 8.18 -15.84
C LEU A 191 34.65 8.31 -14.65
N SER A 192 35.29 9.46 -14.52
CA SER A 192 35.95 9.87 -13.30
C SER A 192 34.96 10.65 -12.43
N SER A 193 35.14 10.58 -11.13
CA SER A 193 34.36 11.36 -10.17
C SER A 193 35.21 11.69 -8.95
N THR A 194 34.95 12.86 -8.37
CA THR A 194 35.60 13.27 -7.13
C THR A 194 35.04 12.51 -5.93
N THR A 195 35.71 12.60 -4.77
CA THR A 195 35.10 12.34 -3.47
C THR A 195 34.09 13.45 -3.14
N PHE A 196 33.31 13.30 -2.05
CA PHE A 196 32.49 14.40 -1.57
C PHE A 196 33.35 15.58 -1.09
N TYR A 197 32.94 16.78 -1.44
CA TYR A 197 33.55 18.03 -1.01
C TYR A 197 32.47 19.08 -0.70
N ALA A 198 32.82 20.14 -0.01
CA ALA A 198 31.96 21.28 0.19
C ALA A 198 32.04 22.17 -1.07
N ASP A 199 30.90 22.29 -1.79
CA ASP A 199 30.80 23.20 -2.93
C ASP A 199 30.93 24.64 -2.44
N LYS A 200 31.85 25.40 -3.04
CA LYS A 200 32.14 26.79 -2.64
C LYS A 200 31.06 27.76 -3.03
N ILE A 201 30.19 27.41 -3.97
CA ILE A 201 29.10 28.27 -4.45
C ILE A 201 27.88 28.13 -3.55
N THR A 202 27.47 26.89 -3.26
CA THR A 202 26.27 26.61 -2.47
C THR A 202 26.55 26.37 -0.99
N GLY A 203 27.80 26.08 -0.62
CA GLY A 203 28.20 25.62 0.72
C GLY A 203 27.75 24.18 1.04
N ASP A 204 27.02 23.55 0.14
CA ASP A 204 26.48 22.21 0.30
C ASP A 204 27.54 21.16 -0.04
N LYS A 205 27.33 19.96 0.51
CA LYS A 205 28.12 18.79 0.12
C LYS A 205 27.75 18.36 -1.30
N ALA A 206 28.75 18.24 -2.16
CA ALA A 206 28.61 17.84 -3.56
C ALA A 206 29.71 16.85 -3.97
N TYR A 207 29.57 16.25 -5.12
CA TYR A 207 30.64 15.56 -5.85
C TYR A 207 30.52 15.91 -7.34
N SER A 208 31.65 15.87 -8.05
CA SER A 208 31.68 16.14 -9.49
C SER A 208 31.83 14.84 -10.27
N VAL A 209 31.06 14.75 -11.35
CA VAL A 209 31.29 13.80 -12.44
C VAL A 209 32.15 14.49 -13.48
N VAL A 210 33.22 13.84 -13.89
CA VAL A 210 34.28 14.43 -14.69
C VAL A 210 34.46 13.66 -15.99
N SER A 211 34.47 14.36 -17.10
CA SER A 211 34.80 13.85 -18.42
C SER A 211 36.01 14.59 -19.00
N TYR A 212 36.88 13.86 -19.69
CA TYR A 212 38.13 14.42 -20.21
C TYR A 212 37.92 15.07 -21.57
N ILE A 213 38.49 16.27 -21.78
CA ILE A 213 38.49 16.95 -23.07
C ILE A 213 39.84 16.74 -23.71
N TYR A 214 39.88 16.07 -24.85
CA TYR A 214 41.11 15.74 -25.57
C TYR A 214 41.35 16.69 -26.70
N ASP A 215 42.63 17.09 -26.89
CA ASP A 215 43.11 17.62 -28.16
C ASP A 215 43.53 16.45 -29.07
N LEU A 216 42.76 16.24 -30.12
CA LEU A 216 43.02 15.15 -31.07
C LEU A 216 43.97 15.58 -32.23
N SER A 217 44.67 16.72 -32.07
CA SER A 217 45.41 17.34 -33.19
C SER A 217 46.72 16.66 -33.55
N GLU A 218 47.46 16.06 -32.61
CA GLU A 218 48.76 15.43 -32.88
C GLU A 218 49.08 14.30 -31.85
N GLY A 219 49.56 13.16 -32.37
CA GLY A 219 50.13 12.09 -31.55
C GLY A 219 49.17 11.26 -30.73
N GLU A 220 49.64 10.65 -29.67
CA GLU A 220 48.86 9.79 -28.82
C GLU A 220 47.93 10.56 -27.87
N PRO A 221 46.63 10.20 -27.77
CA PRO A 221 45.61 10.96 -27.07
C PRO A 221 45.88 11.29 -25.58
N SER A 222 46.81 10.63 -24.93
CA SER A 222 47.13 10.80 -23.50
C SER A 222 47.85 12.08 -23.15
N ASN A 223 48.72 12.51 -24.02
CA ASN A 223 49.48 13.72 -23.77
C ASN A 223 48.65 14.98 -24.06
N HIS A 224 47.45 14.81 -24.56
CA HIS A 224 46.65 15.86 -25.14
C HIS A 224 45.33 16.13 -24.39
N ILE A 225 45.23 15.81 -23.11
CA ILE A 225 44.12 16.28 -22.28
C ILE A 225 44.24 17.78 -22.10
N ILE A 226 43.30 18.53 -22.66
CA ILE A 226 43.24 19.98 -22.55
C ILE A 226 42.65 20.39 -21.20
N GLY A 227 41.64 19.66 -20.76
CA GLY A 227 40.91 19.97 -19.53
C GLY A 227 39.88 18.92 -19.16
N TYR A 228 39.11 19.24 -18.16
CA TYR A 228 38.06 18.43 -17.58
C TYR A 228 36.73 19.15 -17.69
N LEU A 229 35.73 18.50 -18.27
CA LEU A 229 34.33 18.93 -18.16
C LEU A 229 33.74 18.30 -16.90
N ALA A 230 33.43 19.10 -15.93
CA ALA A 230 32.86 18.67 -14.67
C ALA A 230 31.39 19.06 -14.57
N TYR A 231 30.61 18.19 -13.91
CA TYR A 231 29.22 18.43 -13.55
C TYR A 231 29.05 18.13 -12.06
N ASP A 232 28.66 19.15 -11.29
CA ASP A 232 28.52 19.04 -9.84
C ASP A 232 27.13 18.56 -9.46
N LEU A 233 27.08 17.50 -8.68
CA LEU A 233 25.88 16.93 -8.10
C LEU A 233 25.83 17.24 -6.61
N SER A 234 25.16 18.34 -6.28
CA SER A 234 24.85 18.73 -4.91
C SER A 234 23.64 17.97 -4.38
N ARG A 235 23.39 18.10 -3.07
CA ARG A 235 22.17 17.58 -2.47
C ARG A 235 20.89 18.11 -3.15
N VAL A 236 20.88 19.39 -3.49
CA VAL A 236 19.73 20.04 -4.14
C VAL A 236 19.48 19.44 -5.52
N GLU A 237 20.56 19.23 -6.29
CA GLU A 237 20.46 18.64 -7.62
C GLU A 237 20.00 17.17 -7.56
N LEU A 238 20.52 16.39 -6.63
CA LEU A 238 20.07 15.01 -6.40
C LEU A 238 18.60 14.95 -5.94
N GLN A 239 18.12 15.92 -5.16
CA GLN A 239 16.70 16.06 -4.80
C GLN A 239 15.84 16.42 -6.01
N ARG A 240 16.34 17.28 -6.91
CA ARG A 240 15.65 17.62 -8.16
C ARG A 240 15.48 16.39 -9.05
N ILE A 241 16.55 15.62 -9.25
CA ILE A 241 16.54 14.37 -10.01
C ILE A 241 15.56 13.37 -9.36
N LEU A 242 15.60 13.23 -8.06
CA LEU A 242 14.67 12.36 -7.31
C LEU A 242 13.21 12.77 -7.55
N ASN A 243 12.90 14.05 -7.38
CA ASN A 243 11.55 14.57 -7.58
C ASN A 243 11.05 14.33 -9.01
N GLN A 244 11.89 14.50 -10.00
CA GLN A 244 11.56 14.19 -11.40
C GLN A 244 11.31 12.69 -11.58
N ALA A 245 12.17 11.82 -11.05
CA ALA A 245 12.05 10.37 -11.13
C ALA A 245 10.76 9.84 -10.49
N PHE A 246 10.23 10.53 -9.48
CA PHE A 246 8.98 10.21 -8.80
C PHE A 246 7.78 11.05 -9.28
N ASN A 247 7.89 11.77 -10.39
CA ASN A 247 6.83 12.66 -10.88
C ASN A 247 6.29 13.60 -9.79
N GLN A 248 7.17 14.19 -8.97
CA GLN A 248 6.87 15.05 -7.82
C GLN A 248 6.12 14.35 -6.65
N GLN A 249 5.98 13.02 -6.68
CA GLN A 249 5.25 12.25 -5.68
C GLN A 249 6.18 11.29 -4.91
N VAL A 250 7.18 11.84 -4.25
CA VAL A 250 8.09 11.05 -3.41
C VAL A 250 7.30 10.44 -2.24
N PRO A 251 7.33 9.10 -2.05
CA PRO A 251 6.60 8.46 -0.97
C PRO A 251 7.02 8.95 0.41
N SER A 252 6.03 9.28 1.25
CA SER A 252 6.28 9.68 2.62
C SER A 252 6.92 8.56 3.43
N GLY A 253 7.93 8.90 4.23
CA GLY A 253 8.69 7.91 5.01
C GLY A 253 9.85 7.26 4.26
N LEU A 254 10.08 7.60 2.97
CA LEU A 254 11.26 7.18 2.24
C LEU A 254 12.52 7.79 2.87
N ILE A 255 13.54 6.97 3.06
CA ILE A 255 14.90 7.39 3.41
C ILE A 255 15.78 7.03 2.21
N LEU A 256 16.52 8.01 1.68
CA LEU A 256 17.38 7.81 0.54
C LEU A 256 18.68 8.60 0.71
N GLY A 257 19.79 7.90 0.54
CA GLY A 257 21.12 8.46 0.58
C GLY A 257 21.97 8.00 -0.60
N TYR A 258 22.88 8.86 -1.01
CA TYR A 258 23.88 8.60 -2.02
C TYR A 258 25.21 8.35 -1.31
N GLN A 259 25.79 7.19 -1.48
CA GLN A 259 26.99 6.76 -0.73
C GLN A 259 28.19 6.57 -1.62
N SER A 260 29.33 7.07 -1.15
CA SER A 260 30.64 6.71 -1.69
C SER A 260 31.03 5.31 -1.23
N ARG A 261 31.33 4.42 -2.17
CA ARG A 261 31.80 3.06 -1.88
C ARG A 261 33.26 3.05 -1.33
N GLU A 262 34.00 4.08 -1.64
CA GLU A 262 35.42 4.21 -1.25
C GLU A 262 35.56 4.70 0.20
N THR A 263 34.83 5.76 0.55
CA THR A 263 34.91 6.39 1.89
C THR A 263 33.83 5.91 2.86
N GLY A 264 32.79 5.27 2.35
CA GLY A 264 31.59 4.92 3.13
C GLY A 264 30.71 6.12 3.49
N GLU A 265 31.10 7.32 3.09
CA GLU A 265 30.40 8.55 3.40
C GLU A 265 29.07 8.64 2.68
N VAL A 266 28.02 9.10 3.37
CA VAL A 266 26.64 9.20 2.83
C VAL A 266 26.22 10.67 2.70
N LEU A 267 25.77 11.04 1.53
CA LEU A 267 25.03 12.27 1.28
C LEU A 267 23.55 11.97 1.38
N CYS A 268 22.91 12.42 2.45
CA CYS A 268 21.49 12.19 2.69
C CYS A 268 20.64 13.09 1.80
N ILE A 269 19.81 12.48 0.95
CA ILE A 269 18.94 13.19 0.00
C ILE A 269 17.55 13.42 0.62
N VAL A 270 16.94 12.35 1.16
CA VAL A 270 15.61 12.40 1.78
C VAL A 270 15.62 11.64 3.10
N GLY A 271 14.87 12.15 4.07
CA GLY A 271 14.70 11.54 5.38
C GLY A 271 15.94 11.69 6.28
N ASN A 272 16.07 10.81 7.26
CA ASN A 272 17.20 10.76 8.17
C ASN A 272 18.01 9.49 7.92
N CYS A 273 19.13 9.62 7.23
CA CYS A 273 19.97 8.48 6.80
C CYS A 273 20.67 7.73 7.94
N ARG A 274 20.57 8.19 9.19
CA ARG A 274 21.01 7.41 10.37
C ARG A 274 20.19 6.13 10.57
N TRP A 275 19.01 6.04 9.95
CA TRP A 275 18.08 4.91 10.03
C TRP A 275 18.18 3.96 8.83
N LEU A 276 19.28 3.97 8.08
CA LEU A 276 19.51 3.06 6.95
C LEU A 276 20.03 1.68 7.41
N ASP A 277 19.45 1.10 8.47
CA ASP A 277 19.87 -0.22 9.00
C ASP A 277 19.41 -1.38 8.10
N SER A 278 18.25 -1.21 7.42
CA SER A 278 17.71 -2.17 6.44
C SER A 278 17.51 -1.47 5.12
N TYR A 279 18.50 -1.48 4.27
CA TYR A 279 18.49 -0.74 3.02
C TYR A 279 18.63 -1.65 1.80
N ARG A 280 18.13 -1.14 0.68
CA ARG A 280 18.41 -1.69 -0.64
C ARG A 280 19.46 -0.86 -1.32
N ILE A 281 20.28 -1.50 -2.16
CA ILE A 281 21.42 -0.87 -2.85
C ILE A 281 21.16 -0.89 -4.35
N HIS A 282 21.36 0.26 -5.00
CA HIS A 282 21.50 0.39 -6.45
C HIS A 282 22.85 0.99 -6.80
N THR A 283 23.64 0.27 -7.60
CA THR A 283 24.95 0.75 -8.05
C THR A 283 24.74 1.75 -9.18
N VAL A 284 25.21 2.98 -8.99
CA VAL A 284 25.18 4.05 -10.02
C VAL A 284 26.45 4.04 -10.84
N SER A 285 27.59 3.90 -10.16
CA SER A 285 28.91 3.83 -10.79
C SER A 285 29.84 2.90 -9.99
N SER A 286 31.08 2.76 -10.43
CA SER A 286 32.08 2.00 -9.67
C SER A 286 32.32 2.55 -8.27
N ARG A 287 32.14 3.85 -8.06
CA ARG A 287 32.43 4.58 -6.82
C ARG A 287 31.21 4.92 -5.98
N TYR A 288 30.01 4.98 -6.57
CA TYR A 288 28.80 5.48 -5.90
C TYR A 288 27.64 4.53 -6.01
N GLU A 289 26.85 4.51 -4.95
CA GLU A 289 25.62 3.72 -4.86
C GLU A 289 24.49 4.52 -4.20
N ILE A 290 23.27 4.24 -4.60
CA ILE A 290 22.05 4.74 -3.95
C ILE A 290 21.66 3.71 -2.89
N LYS A 291 21.54 4.16 -1.64
CA LYS A 291 20.95 3.38 -0.55
C LYS A 291 19.60 3.96 -0.19
N TYR A 292 18.60 3.08 -0.11
CA TYR A 292 17.27 3.52 0.27
C TYR A 292 16.56 2.50 1.15
N ALA A 293 15.68 3.00 2.01
CA ALA A 293 14.83 2.20 2.89
C ALA A 293 13.44 2.85 3.01
N LEU A 294 12.44 2.02 3.22
CA LEU A 294 11.10 2.44 3.60
C LEU A 294 10.73 1.69 4.89
N PRO A 295 11.13 2.16 6.09
CA PRO A 295 10.79 1.50 7.34
C PRO A 295 9.29 1.47 7.54
N VAL A 296 8.74 0.29 7.91
CA VAL A 296 7.28 0.07 8.04
C VAL A 296 6.64 1.07 9.01
N TRP A 297 7.30 1.37 10.12
CA TRP A 297 6.78 2.31 11.11
C TRP A 297 6.72 3.76 10.58
N LEU A 298 7.72 4.21 9.81
CA LEU A 298 7.73 5.52 9.15
C LEU A 298 6.68 5.58 8.05
N PHE A 299 6.55 4.51 7.26
CA PHE A 299 5.50 4.39 6.27
C PHE A 299 4.11 4.54 6.92
N ILE A 300 3.82 3.80 8.00
CA ILE A 300 2.54 3.88 8.69
C ILE A 300 2.31 5.28 9.25
N ALA A 301 3.33 5.88 9.90
CA ALA A 301 3.20 7.19 10.54
C ALA A 301 2.93 8.36 9.57
N HIS A 302 3.41 8.26 8.34
CA HIS A 302 3.34 9.36 7.37
C HIS A 302 2.44 9.07 6.15
N ASN A 303 1.97 7.83 5.97
CA ASN A 303 1.10 7.51 4.86
C ASN A 303 -0.37 7.75 5.23
N PRO A 304 -1.08 8.71 4.58
CA PRO A 304 -2.45 9.05 4.94
C PRO A 304 -3.43 7.89 4.76
N TYR A 305 -3.20 7.01 3.78
CA TYR A 305 -4.05 5.84 3.55
C TYR A 305 -3.86 4.78 4.65
N ALA A 306 -2.63 4.56 5.12
CA ALA A 306 -2.36 3.67 6.25
C ALA A 306 -3.02 4.19 7.54
N LEU A 307 -2.93 5.49 7.79
CA LEU A 307 -3.59 6.13 8.93
C LEU A 307 -5.11 6.04 8.85
N THR A 308 -5.72 6.23 7.66
CA THR A 308 -7.18 6.08 7.50
C THR A 308 -7.63 4.64 7.72
N ILE A 309 -6.89 3.63 7.23
CA ILE A 309 -7.18 2.21 7.50
C ILE A 309 -7.17 1.94 9.01
N LEU A 310 -6.18 2.45 9.74
CA LEU A 310 -6.10 2.29 11.19
C LEU A 310 -7.23 3.03 11.93
N ALA A 311 -7.57 4.24 11.50
CA ALA A 311 -8.66 5.01 12.09
C ALA A 311 -10.03 4.36 11.89
N MET A 312 -10.24 3.63 10.80
CA MET A 312 -11.49 2.87 10.54
C MET A 312 -11.58 1.53 11.28
N ALA A 313 -10.51 1.09 11.94
CA ALA A 313 -10.46 -0.18 12.66
C ALA A 313 -11.59 -0.38 13.69
N PRO A 314 -11.90 0.59 14.57
CA PRO A 314 -12.97 0.42 15.56
C PRO A 314 -14.36 0.31 14.93
N VAL A 315 -14.60 1.00 13.81
CA VAL A 315 -15.88 0.91 13.07
C VAL A 315 -16.03 -0.48 12.45
N LEU A 316 -14.98 -0.98 11.81
CA LEU A 316 -14.96 -2.31 11.22
C LEU A 316 -15.15 -3.40 12.29
N LEU A 317 -14.49 -3.25 13.44
CA LEU A 317 -14.64 -4.16 14.58
C LEU A 317 -16.09 -4.20 15.08
N LEU A 318 -16.72 -3.05 15.24
CA LEU A 318 -18.12 -2.95 15.67
C LEU A 318 -19.07 -3.62 14.67
N LEU A 319 -18.89 -3.33 13.37
CA LEU A 319 -19.74 -3.91 12.31
C LEU A 319 -19.60 -5.44 12.24
N LEU A 320 -18.38 -5.96 12.28
CA LEU A 320 -18.12 -7.40 12.30
C LEU A 320 -18.68 -8.06 13.56
N PHE A 321 -18.54 -7.41 14.72
CA PHE A 321 -19.11 -7.91 15.97
C PHE A 321 -20.63 -8.01 15.87
N LEU A 322 -21.30 -6.98 15.36
CA LEU A 322 -22.76 -6.99 15.18
C LEU A 322 -23.19 -8.04 14.15
N LEU A 323 -22.48 -8.18 13.05
CA LEU A 323 -22.77 -9.17 12.00
C LEU A 323 -22.61 -10.60 12.52
N ILE A 324 -21.46 -10.91 13.16
CA ILE A 324 -21.21 -12.24 13.73
C ILE A 324 -22.27 -12.57 14.79
N ARG A 325 -22.59 -11.61 15.66
CA ARG A 325 -23.63 -11.77 16.68
C ARG A 325 -25.01 -12.02 16.07
N TYR A 326 -25.36 -11.30 15.00
CA TYR A 326 -26.59 -11.52 14.27
C TYR A 326 -26.67 -12.94 13.71
N HIS A 327 -25.62 -13.39 13.00
CA HIS A 327 -25.59 -14.74 12.43
C HIS A 327 -25.63 -15.85 13.48
N LEU A 328 -24.88 -15.71 14.56
CA LEU A 328 -24.91 -16.71 15.64
C LEU A 328 -26.28 -16.79 16.31
N ASN A 329 -27.00 -15.68 16.48
CA ASN A 329 -28.34 -15.68 17.05
C ASN A 329 -29.37 -16.30 16.12
N HIS A 330 -29.25 -16.11 14.79
CA HIS A 330 -30.21 -16.63 13.82
C HIS A 330 -29.93 -18.08 13.41
N ALA A 331 -28.69 -18.52 13.41
CA ALA A 331 -28.32 -19.89 13.12
C ALA A 331 -28.88 -20.85 14.17
N ASP A 332 -28.93 -20.45 15.43
CA ASP A 332 -29.42 -21.28 16.54
C ASP A 332 -30.89 -21.69 16.38
N LEU A 333 -31.78 -20.76 16.00
CA LEU A 333 -33.21 -21.05 15.88
C LEU A 333 -33.53 -21.94 14.68
N ARG A 334 -32.78 -21.85 13.58
CA ARG A 334 -32.95 -22.73 12.41
C ARG A 334 -32.55 -24.16 12.70
N PHE A 335 -31.58 -24.39 13.55
CA PHE A 335 -31.09 -25.72 13.92
C PHE A 335 -32.11 -26.51 14.76
N TYR A 336 -33.01 -25.80 15.43
CA TYR A 336 -34.06 -26.38 16.26
C TYR A 336 -35.39 -26.60 15.55
N ARG A 337 -35.47 -26.44 14.21
CA ARG A 337 -36.71 -26.67 13.44
C ARG A 337 -36.79 -28.10 12.94
N ASP A 338 -38.02 -28.71 13.12
CA ASP A 338 -38.34 -29.99 12.53
C ASP A 338 -38.58 -29.82 11.02
N PRO A 339 -37.82 -30.52 10.14
CA PRO A 339 -37.94 -30.34 8.69
C PRO A 339 -39.31 -30.80 8.12
N LEU A 340 -40.00 -31.71 8.80
CA LEU A 340 -41.32 -32.17 8.35
C LEU A 340 -42.44 -31.17 8.61
N THR A 341 -42.50 -30.64 9.84
CA THR A 341 -43.65 -29.84 10.32
C THR A 341 -43.35 -28.35 10.40
N GLY A 342 -42.10 -27.93 10.34
CA GLY A 342 -41.69 -26.55 10.57
C GLY A 342 -41.79 -26.08 12.02
N CYS A 343 -42.27 -26.90 12.94
CA CYS A 343 -42.30 -26.65 14.37
C CYS A 343 -40.87 -26.70 14.97
N PHE A 344 -40.69 -26.22 16.18
CA PHE A 344 -39.46 -26.47 16.90
C PHE A 344 -39.36 -27.95 17.29
N THR A 345 -38.13 -28.48 17.36
CA THR A 345 -37.84 -29.83 17.90
C THR A 345 -37.73 -29.80 19.41
N ARG A 346 -37.82 -30.96 20.04
CA ARG A 346 -37.67 -31.14 21.52
C ARG A 346 -36.38 -30.52 22.06
N ASN A 347 -35.32 -30.47 21.24
CA ASN A 347 -34.00 -29.91 21.69
C ASN A 347 -34.10 -28.41 22.04
N ILE A 348 -35.16 -27.71 21.65
CA ILE A 348 -35.41 -26.31 21.99
C ILE A 348 -35.63 -26.10 23.50
N PHE A 349 -36.10 -27.10 24.23
CA PHE A 349 -36.34 -26.98 25.69
C PHE A 349 -35.06 -26.65 26.47
N ALA A 350 -33.92 -27.23 26.10
CA ALA A 350 -32.63 -26.89 26.71
C ALA A 350 -32.27 -25.40 26.49
N LEU A 351 -32.56 -24.87 25.30
CA LEU A 351 -32.33 -23.45 24.98
C LEU A 351 -33.28 -22.54 25.78
N ILE A 352 -34.52 -22.95 25.97
CA ILE A 352 -35.52 -22.22 26.78
C ILE A 352 -35.06 -22.11 28.24
N GLN A 353 -34.62 -23.22 28.82
CA GLN A 353 -34.09 -23.25 30.17
C GLN A 353 -32.81 -22.42 30.34
N GLU A 354 -31.87 -22.53 29.37
CA GLU A 354 -30.61 -21.76 29.39
C GLU A 354 -30.87 -20.24 29.29
N ARG A 355 -31.83 -19.85 28.49
CA ARG A 355 -32.15 -18.42 28.25
C ARG A 355 -33.14 -17.82 29.23
N GLY A 356 -33.79 -18.64 30.06
CA GLY A 356 -34.80 -18.16 31.00
C GLY A 356 -35.97 -17.46 30.29
N LEU A 357 -36.44 -18.01 29.14
CA LEU A 357 -37.50 -17.39 28.39
C LEU A 357 -38.86 -17.48 29.15
N PRO A 358 -39.57 -16.37 29.31
CA PRO A 358 -40.81 -16.33 30.11
C PRO A 358 -42.00 -16.85 29.31
N PHE A 359 -42.37 -18.08 29.53
CA PHE A 359 -43.70 -18.62 29.10
C PHE A 359 -44.64 -18.71 30.27
N MET A 360 -45.91 -18.35 30.09
CA MET A 360 -46.87 -18.32 31.15
C MET A 360 -47.74 -19.58 31.16
N THR A 361 -47.95 -20.21 30.02
CA THR A 361 -48.84 -21.36 29.90
C THR A 361 -48.35 -22.35 28.85
N VAL A 362 -48.50 -23.60 29.13
CA VAL A 362 -48.18 -24.75 28.29
C VAL A 362 -49.47 -25.42 27.85
N ILE A 363 -49.58 -25.75 26.56
CA ILE A 363 -50.61 -26.65 26.03
C ILE A 363 -49.89 -27.87 25.46
N LEU A 364 -50.26 -29.06 25.89
CA LEU A 364 -49.83 -30.30 25.30
C LEU A 364 -50.91 -30.86 24.38
N PHE A 365 -50.57 -31.27 23.21
CA PHE A 365 -51.44 -31.89 22.23
C PHE A 365 -50.91 -33.28 21.84
N ASP A 366 -51.83 -34.23 21.64
CA ASP A 366 -51.51 -35.56 21.10
C ASP A 366 -52.52 -35.88 20.00
N CYS A 367 -52.05 -36.44 18.90
CA CYS A 367 -52.88 -36.74 17.72
C CYS A 367 -53.65 -38.05 17.93
N ASN A 368 -54.97 -37.96 17.99
CA ASN A 368 -55.81 -39.14 18.20
C ASN A 368 -55.75 -40.12 17.03
N LYS A 369 -55.61 -41.40 17.35
CA LYS A 369 -55.60 -42.51 16.36
C LYS A 369 -54.55 -42.36 15.27
N PHE A 370 -53.43 -41.65 15.54
CA PHE A 370 -52.36 -41.39 14.54
C PHE A 370 -51.78 -42.70 14.01
N LYS A 371 -51.60 -43.71 14.86
CA LYS A 371 -51.14 -45.05 14.45
C LYS A 371 -52.08 -45.67 13.43
N ALA A 372 -53.39 -45.54 13.59
CA ALA A 372 -54.37 -46.08 12.62
C ALA A 372 -54.29 -45.35 11.27
N ILE A 373 -53.96 -44.09 11.24
CA ILE A 373 -53.68 -43.37 9.99
C ILE A 373 -52.47 -43.96 9.25
N ASN A 374 -51.37 -44.22 10.00
CA ASN A 374 -50.19 -44.84 9.43
C ASN A 374 -50.46 -46.26 8.95
N ASP A 375 -51.13 -47.05 9.74
CA ASP A 375 -51.41 -48.48 9.47
C ASP A 375 -52.37 -48.64 8.25
N ASN A 376 -53.36 -47.77 8.12
CA ASN A 376 -54.39 -47.85 7.04
C ASN A 376 -53.97 -47.15 5.75
N TYR A 377 -53.19 -46.03 5.80
CA TYR A 377 -52.91 -45.15 4.68
C TYR A 377 -51.42 -44.97 4.40
N GLY A 378 -50.55 -45.62 5.20
CA GLY A 378 -49.07 -45.56 5.08
C GLY A 378 -48.44 -44.32 5.74
N HIS A 379 -47.15 -44.39 5.99
CA HIS A 379 -46.38 -43.33 6.67
C HIS A 379 -46.41 -41.97 5.96
N GLN A 380 -46.52 -41.97 4.63
CA GLN A 380 -46.64 -40.70 3.89
C GLN A 380 -47.98 -39.97 4.20
N ALA A 381 -49.02 -40.74 4.50
CA ALA A 381 -50.31 -40.13 4.92
C ALA A 381 -50.17 -39.58 6.36
N GLY A 382 -49.50 -40.33 7.25
CA GLY A 382 -49.18 -39.83 8.59
C GLY A 382 -48.35 -38.56 8.57
N ASP A 383 -47.30 -38.50 7.73
CA ASP A 383 -46.49 -37.29 7.57
C ASP A 383 -47.33 -36.06 7.11
N ARG A 384 -48.24 -36.28 6.16
CA ARG A 384 -49.19 -35.23 5.74
C ARG A 384 -50.19 -34.84 6.83
N ALA A 385 -50.61 -35.77 7.67
CA ALA A 385 -51.48 -35.48 8.80
C ALA A 385 -50.73 -34.61 9.84
N LEU A 386 -49.49 -34.94 10.15
CA LEU A 386 -48.64 -34.12 11.04
C LEU A 386 -48.39 -32.73 10.47
N GLN A 387 -48.16 -32.59 9.16
CA GLN A 387 -48.00 -31.29 8.50
C GLN A 387 -49.31 -30.47 8.59
N ALA A 388 -50.48 -31.08 8.38
CA ALA A 388 -51.78 -30.42 8.47
C ALA A 388 -52.05 -29.92 9.92
N ILE A 389 -51.80 -30.78 10.90
CA ILE A 389 -51.99 -30.46 12.34
C ILE A 389 -51.06 -29.35 12.77
N SER A 390 -49.78 -29.46 12.42
CA SER A 390 -48.77 -28.44 12.75
C SER A 390 -49.07 -27.10 12.09
N GLN A 391 -49.57 -27.10 10.85
CA GLN A 391 -49.94 -25.88 10.16
C GLN A 391 -51.12 -25.17 10.84
N CYS A 392 -52.13 -25.93 11.32
CA CYS A 392 -53.22 -25.38 12.11
C CYS A 392 -52.71 -24.72 13.40
N MET A 393 -51.77 -25.37 14.09
CA MET A 393 -51.14 -24.81 15.31
C MET A 393 -50.33 -23.57 15.05
N LEU A 394 -49.46 -23.61 14.04
CA LEU A 394 -48.57 -22.48 13.70
C LEU A 394 -49.37 -21.23 13.23
N ASN A 395 -50.48 -21.43 12.53
CA ASN A 395 -51.33 -20.33 12.06
C ASN A 395 -52.23 -19.73 13.18
N ASP A 396 -52.33 -20.41 14.32
CA ASP A 396 -53.23 -20.00 15.41
C ASP A 396 -52.52 -19.41 16.62
N VAL A 397 -51.22 -19.52 16.68
CA VAL A 397 -50.38 -18.92 17.70
C VAL A 397 -49.72 -17.63 17.20
N ARG A 398 -49.29 -16.77 18.11
CA ARG A 398 -48.59 -15.50 17.76
C ARG A 398 -47.19 -15.77 17.24
N ALA A 399 -46.87 -15.27 16.05
CA ALA A 399 -45.55 -15.45 15.43
C ALA A 399 -44.39 -14.93 16.27
N ASN A 400 -44.63 -13.88 17.06
CA ASN A 400 -43.63 -13.29 17.94
C ASN A 400 -44.01 -13.56 19.41
N GLY A 401 -43.45 -14.66 19.95
CA GLY A 401 -43.57 -14.94 21.37
C GLY A 401 -44.14 -16.29 21.76
N ASP A 402 -45.02 -16.89 20.95
CA ASP A 402 -45.54 -18.23 21.18
C ASP A 402 -44.79 -19.25 20.34
N TRP A 403 -44.60 -20.46 20.86
CA TRP A 403 -43.80 -21.48 20.20
C TRP A 403 -44.57 -22.79 20.08
N VAL A 404 -44.53 -23.40 18.90
CA VAL A 404 -45.03 -24.72 18.63
C VAL A 404 -43.83 -25.68 18.51
N ILE A 405 -43.83 -26.71 19.30
CA ILE A 405 -42.75 -27.67 19.47
C ILE A 405 -43.30 -29.06 19.18
N ARG A 406 -42.66 -29.81 18.32
CA ARG A 406 -42.95 -31.26 18.15
C ARG A 406 -42.05 -31.99 19.17
N SER A 407 -42.67 -32.50 20.25
CA SER A 407 -41.96 -33.15 21.38
C SER A 407 -41.75 -34.64 21.17
N GLY A 408 -42.59 -35.28 20.38
CA GLY A 408 -42.57 -36.71 20.07
C GLY A 408 -43.02 -36.99 18.61
N GLY A 409 -43.32 -38.22 18.31
CA GLY A 409 -43.81 -38.63 16.99
C GLY A 409 -45.06 -37.88 16.55
N ASP A 410 -46.09 -37.92 17.42
CA ASP A 410 -47.43 -37.34 17.22
C ASP A 410 -47.84 -36.36 18.34
N GLU A 411 -46.86 -35.99 19.19
CA GLU A 411 -47.04 -35.07 20.31
C GLU A 411 -46.49 -33.68 20.01
N PHE A 412 -47.28 -32.65 20.37
CA PHE A 412 -46.90 -31.24 20.20
C PHE A 412 -47.07 -30.47 21.52
N VAL A 413 -46.13 -29.58 21.79
CA VAL A 413 -46.19 -28.64 22.90
C VAL A 413 -46.33 -27.23 22.36
N VAL A 414 -47.33 -26.50 22.79
CA VAL A 414 -47.44 -25.08 22.50
C VAL A 414 -47.16 -24.28 23.76
N LEU A 415 -46.16 -23.41 23.65
CA LEU A 415 -45.76 -22.51 24.73
C LEU A 415 -46.32 -21.13 24.44
N LEU A 416 -47.13 -20.61 25.32
CA LEU A 416 -47.74 -19.30 25.20
C LEU A 416 -47.07 -18.28 26.12
N SER A 417 -46.61 -17.18 25.54
CA SER A 417 -46.14 -16.03 26.30
C SER A 417 -47.27 -15.07 26.59
N ARG A 418 -47.38 -14.52 27.80
CA ARG A 418 -48.39 -13.50 28.15
C ARG A 418 -49.85 -13.98 27.98
N THR A 419 -50.13 -15.25 28.21
CA THR A 419 -51.46 -15.82 28.11
C THR A 419 -51.79 -16.58 29.41
N ASP A 420 -52.87 -16.23 30.05
CA ASP A 420 -53.33 -16.94 31.26
C ASP A 420 -54.00 -18.27 30.87
N ILE A 421 -54.30 -19.10 31.90
CA ILE A 421 -54.81 -20.45 31.71
C ILE A 421 -56.19 -20.47 31.02
N ALA A 422 -57.10 -19.50 31.32
CA ALA A 422 -58.41 -19.43 30.72
C ALA A 422 -58.33 -19.14 29.22
N HIS A 423 -57.51 -18.19 28.83
CA HIS A 423 -57.27 -17.90 27.43
C HIS A 423 -56.54 -19.03 26.70
N ALA A 424 -55.62 -19.75 27.40
CA ALA A 424 -54.94 -20.88 26.81
C ALA A 424 -55.89 -22.06 26.52
N HIS A 425 -56.87 -22.31 27.35
CA HIS A 425 -57.95 -23.25 27.03
C HIS A 425 -58.73 -22.87 25.78
N MET A 426 -59.07 -21.58 25.60
CA MET A 426 -59.70 -21.10 24.39
C MET A 426 -58.82 -21.27 23.13
N VAL A 427 -57.49 -21.07 23.27
CA VAL A 427 -56.53 -21.33 22.19
C VAL A 427 -56.51 -22.80 21.85
N ALA A 428 -56.41 -23.68 22.84
CA ALA A 428 -56.37 -25.14 22.64
C ALA A 428 -57.66 -25.63 21.94
N GLU A 429 -58.84 -25.20 22.40
CA GLU A 429 -60.15 -25.53 21.79
C GLU A 429 -60.26 -25.04 20.35
N ARG A 430 -59.83 -23.81 20.11
CA ARG A 430 -59.84 -23.22 18.74
C ARG A 430 -58.93 -23.99 17.79
N ILE A 431 -57.70 -24.36 18.20
CA ILE A 431 -56.80 -25.19 17.44
C ILE A 431 -57.42 -26.55 17.16
N ALA A 432 -57.95 -27.23 18.19
CA ALA A 432 -58.60 -28.52 18.02
C ALA A 432 -59.81 -28.47 17.08
N ALA A 433 -60.62 -27.42 17.14
CA ALA A 433 -61.76 -27.21 16.21
C ALA A 433 -61.28 -27.02 14.75
N LYS A 434 -60.19 -26.27 14.54
CA LYS A 434 -59.63 -26.09 13.20
C LYS A 434 -59.04 -27.39 12.65
N ILE A 435 -58.39 -28.19 13.47
CA ILE A 435 -57.89 -29.51 13.07
C ILE A 435 -59.03 -30.44 12.68
N ALA A 436 -60.14 -30.45 13.44
CA ALA A 436 -61.28 -31.32 13.19
C ALA A 436 -61.99 -31.03 11.86
N VAL A 437 -62.00 -29.78 11.40
CA VAL A 437 -62.58 -29.38 10.12
C VAL A 437 -61.58 -29.33 8.97
N PHE A 438 -60.33 -29.65 9.21
CA PHE A 438 -59.27 -29.63 8.18
C PHE A 438 -59.56 -30.71 7.11
N PRO A 439 -59.59 -30.37 5.82
CA PRO A 439 -59.86 -31.32 4.75
C PRO A 439 -58.65 -32.25 4.53
N PHE A 440 -58.66 -33.38 5.21
CA PHE A 440 -57.61 -34.41 5.07
C PHE A 440 -58.17 -35.63 4.36
N SER A 441 -57.67 -35.88 3.13
CA SER A 441 -58.19 -36.96 2.26
C SER A 441 -57.05 -37.81 1.71
N PRO A 442 -56.45 -38.71 2.50
CA PRO A 442 -55.48 -39.66 2.01
C PRO A 442 -56.16 -40.65 1.06
N GLN A 443 -55.53 -40.90 -0.10
CA GLN A 443 -56.04 -41.79 -1.12
C GLN A 443 -57.51 -41.52 -1.56
N GLY A 444 -57.95 -40.24 -1.47
CA GLY A 444 -59.29 -39.81 -1.87
C GLY A 444 -60.38 -40.08 -0.84
N GLN A 445 -60.12 -40.69 0.29
CA GLN A 445 -61.05 -40.90 1.39
C GLN A 445 -60.88 -39.79 2.45
N GLN A 446 -61.97 -39.18 2.83
CA GLN A 446 -61.92 -38.14 3.86
C GLN A 446 -61.79 -38.79 5.24
N VAL A 447 -60.69 -38.43 5.93
CA VAL A 447 -60.39 -38.96 7.27
C VAL A 447 -60.38 -37.77 8.25
N PRO A 448 -61.18 -37.82 9.30
CA PRO A 448 -61.23 -36.75 10.30
C PRO A 448 -59.93 -36.78 11.14
N LEU A 449 -59.26 -35.62 11.23
CA LEU A 449 -58.16 -35.42 12.17
C LEU A 449 -58.73 -34.94 13.51
N SER A 450 -58.18 -35.41 14.60
CA SER A 450 -58.52 -34.92 15.93
C SER A 450 -57.35 -34.97 16.88
N VAL A 451 -57.34 -34.09 17.88
CA VAL A 451 -56.31 -34.00 18.90
C VAL A 451 -56.95 -34.01 20.30
N SER A 452 -56.27 -34.61 21.23
CA SER A 452 -56.52 -34.42 22.66
C SER A 452 -55.53 -33.44 23.23
N TRP A 453 -55.94 -32.66 24.21
CA TRP A 453 -55.08 -31.60 24.74
C TRP A 453 -55.31 -31.42 26.26
N GLY A 454 -54.25 -30.88 26.93
CA GLY A 454 -54.28 -30.43 28.30
C GLY A 454 -53.49 -29.11 28.43
N VAL A 455 -53.87 -28.29 29.39
CA VAL A 455 -53.33 -26.95 29.62
C VAL A 455 -52.82 -26.83 31.06
N ALA A 456 -51.65 -26.26 31.22
CA ALA A 456 -51.09 -26.02 32.56
C ALA A 456 -50.36 -24.65 32.64
N PRO A 457 -50.44 -23.95 33.79
CA PRO A 457 -49.66 -22.73 33.97
C PRO A 457 -48.22 -23.07 34.25
N CYS A 458 -47.30 -22.29 33.68
CA CYS A 458 -45.87 -22.42 33.93
C CYS A 458 -45.46 -21.59 35.18
N VAL A 459 -45.72 -22.12 36.37
CA VAL A 459 -45.50 -21.42 37.66
C VAL A 459 -44.08 -21.68 38.23
N THR A 460 -43.61 -22.92 38.13
CA THR A 460 -42.33 -23.35 38.73
C THR A 460 -41.29 -23.65 37.67
N THR A 461 -41.38 -24.77 36.98
CA THR A 461 -40.52 -25.18 35.88
C THR A 461 -41.34 -25.58 34.68
N LEU A 462 -40.71 -25.49 33.50
CA LEU A 462 -41.33 -25.90 32.25
C LEU A 462 -41.70 -27.40 32.25
N ASP A 463 -40.82 -28.23 32.82
CA ASP A 463 -41.02 -29.68 32.90
C ASP A 463 -42.22 -30.02 33.80
N ALA A 464 -42.39 -29.33 34.93
CA ALA A 464 -43.54 -29.52 35.84
C ALA A 464 -44.85 -29.08 35.13
N ALA A 465 -44.83 -27.99 34.38
CA ALA A 465 -46.00 -27.54 33.59
C ALA A 465 -46.36 -28.53 32.47
N ILE A 466 -45.38 -29.09 31.76
CA ILE A 466 -45.62 -30.12 30.75
C ILE A 466 -46.24 -31.36 31.37
N GLN A 467 -45.73 -31.83 32.55
CA GLN A 467 -46.28 -32.97 33.26
C GLN A 467 -47.73 -32.73 33.69
N GLN A 468 -48.03 -31.55 34.23
CA GLN A 468 -49.42 -31.20 34.62
C GLN A 468 -50.37 -31.12 33.39
N ALA A 469 -49.89 -30.61 32.26
CA ALA A 469 -50.65 -30.59 31.01
C ALA A 469 -50.90 -32.02 30.45
N ASP A 470 -49.94 -32.94 30.62
CA ASP A 470 -50.10 -34.33 30.24
C ASP A 470 -51.17 -35.05 31.07
N GLU A 471 -51.21 -34.79 32.37
CA GLU A 471 -52.25 -35.33 33.28
C GLU A 471 -53.67 -34.88 32.85
N GLU A 472 -53.82 -33.59 32.48
CA GLU A 472 -55.12 -33.06 32.01
C GLU A 472 -55.49 -33.65 30.65
N MET A 473 -54.54 -33.75 29.73
CA MET A 473 -54.76 -34.35 28.42
C MET A 473 -55.15 -35.84 28.53
N TYR A 474 -54.52 -36.58 29.46
CA TYR A 474 -54.89 -37.98 29.73
C TYR A 474 -56.30 -38.13 30.27
N GLN A 475 -56.76 -37.24 31.16
CA GLN A 475 -58.16 -37.21 31.61
C GLN A 475 -59.14 -36.94 30.45
N MET A 476 -58.79 -36.04 29.52
CA MET A 476 -59.60 -35.78 28.34
C MET A 476 -59.72 -37.04 27.46
N LYS A 477 -58.61 -37.75 27.19
CA LYS A 477 -58.62 -39.02 26.42
C LYS A 477 -59.51 -40.09 27.08
N ASN A 478 -59.46 -40.24 28.38
CA ASN A 478 -60.27 -41.20 29.10
C ASN A 478 -61.81 -40.88 29.02
N ARG A 479 -62.19 -39.61 29.08
CA ARG A 479 -63.59 -39.17 28.91
C ARG A 479 -64.13 -39.43 27.50
N ARG A 480 -63.30 -39.39 26.50
CA ARG A 480 -63.66 -39.64 25.08
C ARG A 480 -63.56 -41.11 24.68
N GLY A 481 -63.16 -42.02 25.56
CA GLY A 481 -63.02 -43.46 25.26
C GLY A 481 -61.86 -43.75 24.30
N GLU A 482 -60.96 -42.81 24.06
CA GLU A 482 -59.79 -42.88 23.16
C GLU A 482 -58.58 -43.41 23.91
N ARG A 483 -58.60 -44.65 24.39
CA ARG A 483 -57.41 -45.32 24.96
C ARG A 483 -56.41 -45.68 23.82
N ARG A 484 -55.11 -45.58 24.16
CA ARG A 484 -54.01 -46.03 23.27
C ARG A 484 -54.19 -47.45 22.79
#